data_5c1c40a3d0294eb9f4f3d691fb6554e6
#
_entry.id   5c1c40a3d0294eb9f4f3d691fb6554e6
#
_cell.length_a   1.000
_cell.length_b   1.000
_cell.length_c   1.000
_cell.angle_alpha   90.00
_cell.angle_beta   90.00
_cell.angle_gamma   90.00
#
_symmetry.space_group_name_H-M   'P 1'
#
loop_
_entity.id
_entity.type
_entity.pdbx_description
1 polymer ?
#
loop_
_entity_poly.entity_id
_entity_poly.type
_entity_poly.pdbx_seq_one_letter_code
_entity_poly.pdbx_strand_id
1 'polypeptide(L)'
;LHAHVVNILFVLLLIGILYAWMKKMKSQRLDQVDLRTFAFWKREMLSPYLLLAGLLLGMYQWTNFWDFVIYFVVTGGVMLFGNIVRLGGKTRKILAVTIVQALELLAVSYLVIIPFTIQFDSMVDGVGIAKYHSYFYQLLVLWGIPVLLVLVFVISLLREKLKQVEHKSLYSLMAATDVPDLFALITGLCAVGLILIPELVYVRDIYE
;
A
#
# COMPACT_ATOMS: atom_id res chain seq x y z
N LEU A 1 -25.34 9.98 4.87
CA LEU A 1 -23.90 10.37 4.87
C LEU A 1 -23.16 9.43 3.91
N HIS A 2 -22.32 9.96 3.04
CA HIS A 2 -21.59 9.11 2.09
C HIS A 2 -20.55 8.23 2.84
N ALA A 3 -20.43 6.95 2.48
CA ALA A 3 -19.58 5.99 3.17
C ALA A 3 -18.11 6.45 3.31
N HIS A 4 -17.54 7.08 2.28
CA HIS A 4 -16.20 7.65 2.34
C HIS A 4 -16.03 8.72 3.43
N VAL A 5 -17.08 9.52 3.71
CA VAL A 5 -17.02 10.56 4.76
C VAL A 5 -16.93 9.93 6.15
N VAL A 6 -17.62 8.81 6.36
CA VAL A 6 -17.55 8.07 7.63
C VAL A 6 -16.14 7.53 7.85
N ASN A 7 -15.48 7.08 6.78
CA ASN A 7 -14.15 6.47 6.85
C ASN A 7 -13.00 7.48 7.01
N ILE A 8 -13.19 8.77 6.79
CA ILE A 8 -12.09 9.76 6.80
C ILE A 8 -11.23 9.66 8.05
N LEU A 9 -11.85 9.55 9.24
CA LEU A 9 -11.10 9.46 10.51
C LEU A 9 -10.26 8.18 10.59
N PHE A 10 -10.82 7.05 10.16
CA PHE A 10 -10.12 5.76 10.15
C PHE A 10 -9.02 5.72 9.09
N VAL A 11 -9.23 6.39 7.95
CA VAL A 11 -8.21 6.58 6.91
C VAL A 11 -7.04 7.39 7.44
N LEU A 12 -7.29 8.51 8.09
CA LEU A 12 -6.23 9.32 8.71
C LEU A 12 -5.47 8.53 9.78
N LEU A 13 -6.17 7.73 10.58
CA LEU A 13 -5.54 6.84 11.55
C LEU A 13 -4.65 5.80 10.86
N LEU A 14 -5.13 5.15 9.80
CA LEU A 14 -4.34 4.19 9.04
C LEU A 14 -3.08 4.85 8.44
N ILE A 15 -3.20 6.01 7.82
CA ILE A 15 -2.08 6.76 7.27
C ILE A 15 -1.04 7.08 8.37
N GLY A 16 -1.50 7.49 9.55
CA GLY A 16 -0.62 7.72 10.72
C GLY A 16 0.10 6.45 11.17
N ILE A 17 -0.59 5.31 11.23
CA ILE A 17 -0.03 4.00 11.56
C ILE A 17 1.02 3.58 10.50
N LEU A 18 0.71 3.73 9.22
CA LEU A 18 1.62 3.39 8.12
C LEU A 18 2.88 4.26 8.13
N TYR A 19 2.74 5.56 8.40
CA TYR A 19 3.87 6.47 8.55
C TYR A 19 4.78 6.06 9.73
N ALA A 20 4.19 5.79 10.90
CA ALA A 20 4.91 5.32 12.07
C ALA A 20 5.60 3.97 11.82
N TRP A 21 4.94 3.08 11.09
CA TRP A 21 5.52 1.79 10.69
C TRP A 21 6.70 1.96 9.75
N MET A 22 6.57 2.81 8.71
CA MET A 22 7.68 3.15 7.81
C MET A 22 8.89 3.70 8.58
N LYS A 23 8.65 4.62 9.52
CA LYS A 23 9.70 5.18 10.38
C LYS A 23 10.42 4.08 11.18
N LYS A 24 9.67 3.14 11.76
CA LYS A 24 10.22 1.99 12.47
C LYS A 24 11.01 1.08 11.54
N MET A 25 10.46 0.73 10.36
CA MET A 25 11.16 -0.11 9.39
C MET A 25 12.47 0.51 8.93
N LYS A 26 12.49 1.82 8.69
CA LYS A 26 13.71 2.52 8.27
C LYS A 26 14.77 2.58 9.37
N SER A 27 14.41 2.61 10.64
CA SER A 27 15.37 2.56 11.76
C SER A 27 15.96 1.17 12.01
N GLN A 28 15.35 0.12 11.45
CA GLN A 28 15.79 -1.26 11.62
C GLN A 28 16.70 -1.69 10.46
N ARG A 29 17.83 -2.35 10.79
CA ARG A 29 18.65 -3.02 9.80
C ARG A 29 18.57 -4.52 10.02
N LEU A 30 18.02 -5.22 9.02
CA LEU A 30 17.76 -6.66 9.04
C LEU A 30 18.41 -7.36 7.82
N ASP A 31 19.44 -6.76 7.24
CA ASP A 31 20.14 -7.28 6.07
C ASP A 31 20.79 -8.66 6.33
N GLN A 32 21.22 -8.92 7.58
CA GLN A 32 21.83 -10.20 7.99
C GLN A 32 20.84 -11.19 8.65
N VAL A 33 19.55 -10.83 8.76
CA VAL A 33 18.58 -11.70 9.43
C VAL A 33 18.40 -13.04 8.71
N ASP A 34 18.31 -14.12 9.51
CA ASP A 34 17.95 -15.44 8.99
C ASP A 34 16.44 -15.63 9.06
N LEU A 35 15.83 -15.78 7.86
CA LEU A 35 14.38 -16.02 7.74
C LEU A 35 13.93 -17.40 8.25
N ARG A 36 14.86 -18.30 8.56
CA ARG A 36 14.52 -19.63 9.14
C ARG A 36 14.23 -19.54 10.62
N THR A 37 14.53 -18.43 11.27
CA THR A 37 14.37 -18.26 12.71
C THR A 37 12.90 -18.01 13.07
N PHE A 38 12.30 -18.86 13.89
CA PHE A 38 10.93 -18.68 14.38
C PHE A 38 10.73 -17.35 15.11
N ALA A 39 11.73 -16.90 15.89
CA ALA A 39 11.68 -15.63 16.61
C ALA A 39 11.52 -14.42 15.66
N PHE A 40 12.11 -14.46 14.46
CA PHE A 40 11.91 -13.43 13.44
C PHE A 40 10.45 -13.36 13.02
N TRP A 41 9.86 -14.48 12.59
CA TRP A 41 8.47 -14.53 12.13
C TRP A 41 7.47 -14.18 13.23
N LYS A 42 7.67 -14.67 14.44
CA LYS A 42 6.85 -14.29 15.60
C LYS A 42 6.82 -12.77 15.80
N ARG A 43 7.96 -12.11 15.70
CA ARG A 43 8.06 -10.64 15.83
C ARG A 43 7.39 -9.90 14.67
N GLU A 44 7.54 -10.41 13.44
CA GLU A 44 6.92 -9.81 12.27
C GLU A 44 5.40 -9.93 12.31
N MET A 45 4.88 -11.13 12.57
CA MET A 45 3.45 -11.42 12.64
C MET A 45 2.74 -10.80 13.85
N LEU A 46 3.42 -10.62 14.97
CA LEU A 46 2.87 -9.90 16.13
C LEU A 46 3.17 -8.40 16.08
N SER A 47 3.49 -7.86 14.93
CA SER A 47 3.71 -6.42 14.75
C SER A 47 2.39 -5.66 14.99
N PRO A 48 2.31 -4.76 15.98
CA PRO A 48 1.08 -4.01 16.23
C PRO A 48 0.66 -3.15 15.04
N TYR A 49 1.60 -2.71 14.22
CA TYR A 49 1.30 -1.93 13.00
C TYR A 49 0.56 -2.78 11.97
N LEU A 50 0.99 -4.02 11.77
CA LEU A 50 0.38 -4.95 10.84
C LEU A 50 -1.03 -5.36 11.30
N LEU A 51 -1.15 -5.71 12.59
CA LEU A 51 -2.42 -6.11 13.18
C LEU A 51 -3.45 -4.96 13.15
N LEU A 52 -3.04 -3.74 13.52
CA LEU A 52 -3.92 -2.57 13.48
C LEU A 52 -4.30 -2.19 12.05
N ALA A 53 -3.35 -2.27 11.09
CA ALA A 53 -3.67 -2.05 9.68
C ALA A 53 -4.65 -3.10 9.15
N GLY A 54 -4.46 -4.38 9.48
CA GLY A 54 -5.38 -5.45 9.12
C GLY A 54 -6.78 -5.28 9.71
N LEU A 55 -6.87 -4.85 10.97
CA LEU A 55 -8.14 -4.51 11.62
C LEU A 55 -8.86 -3.38 10.90
N LEU A 56 -8.18 -2.27 10.61
CA LEU A 56 -8.78 -1.13 9.90
C LEU A 56 -9.21 -1.50 8.48
N LEU A 57 -8.39 -2.27 7.76
CA LEU A 57 -8.75 -2.77 6.43
C LEU A 57 -9.97 -3.70 6.46
N GLY A 58 -10.08 -4.53 7.49
CA GLY A 58 -11.29 -5.33 7.70
C GLY A 58 -12.53 -4.47 7.95
N MET A 59 -12.40 -3.40 8.74
CA MET A 59 -13.50 -2.44 8.95
C MET A 59 -13.92 -1.75 7.66
N TYR A 60 -12.99 -1.42 6.76
CA TYR A 60 -13.34 -0.79 5.48
C TYR A 60 -14.21 -1.70 4.61
N GLN A 61 -14.06 -3.01 4.66
CA GLN A 61 -14.92 -3.94 3.93
C GLN A 61 -16.38 -3.85 4.36
N TRP A 62 -16.67 -3.45 5.63
CA TRP A 62 -18.04 -3.24 6.09
C TRP A 62 -18.61 -1.89 5.70
N THR A 63 -17.76 -0.88 5.71
CA THR A 63 -18.20 0.51 5.53
C THR A 63 -18.15 0.93 4.07
N ASN A 64 -17.08 0.57 3.36
CA ASN A 64 -16.90 0.84 1.94
C ASN A 64 -15.80 -0.05 1.35
N PHE A 65 -16.17 -1.04 0.58
CA PHE A 65 -15.26 -2.00 -0.03
C PHE A 65 -14.16 -1.34 -0.88
N TRP A 66 -14.44 -0.22 -1.54
CA TRP A 66 -13.44 0.52 -2.32
C TRP A 66 -12.31 1.07 -1.46
N ASP A 67 -12.60 1.52 -0.25
CA ASP A 67 -11.57 1.98 0.68
C ASP A 67 -10.66 0.82 1.09
N PHE A 68 -11.20 -0.39 1.27
CA PHE A 68 -10.38 -1.58 1.49
C PHE A 68 -9.37 -1.79 0.36
N VAL A 69 -9.82 -1.80 -0.91
CA VAL A 69 -8.94 -2.05 -2.07
C VAL A 69 -7.86 -0.97 -2.17
N ILE A 70 -8.25 0.30 -2.06
CA ILE A 70 -7.33 1.44 -2.16
C ILE A 70 -6.26 1.36 -1.07
N TYR A 71 -6.66 1.22 0.18
CA TYR A 71 -5.72 1.25 1.30
C TYR A 71 -4.96 -0.05 1.50
N PHE A 72 -5.45 -1.17 0.96
CA PHE A 72 -4.66 -2.40 0.83
C PHE A 72 -3.45 -2.19 -0.10
N VAL A 73 -3.64 -1.53 -1.25
CA VAL A 73 -2.55 -1.18 -2.17
C VAL A 73 -1.55 -0.24 -1.49
N VAL A 74 -2.03 0.81 -0.81
CA VAL A 74 -1.16 1.76 -0.08
C VAL A 74 -0.36 1.05 1.02
N THR A 75 -1.02 0.19 1.81
CA THR A 75 -0.36 -0.60 2.86
C THR A 75 0.69 -1.55 2.25
N GLY A 76 0.36 -2.22 1.15
CA GLY A 76 1.28 -3.06 0.39
C GLY A 76 2.50 -2.29 -0.12
N GLY A 77 2.30 -1.07 -0.61
CA GLY A 77 3.37 -0.16 -0.99
C GLY A 77 4.31 0.14 0.19
N VAL A 78 3.76 0.55 1.32
CA VAL A 78 4.54 0.83 2.55
C VAL A 78 5.31 -0.39 3.02
N MET A 79 4.70 -1.59 3.01
CA MET A 79 5.37 -2.85 3.34
C MET A 79 6.53 -3.14 2.40
N LEU A 80 6.28 -3.09 1.09
CA LEU A 80 7.30 -3.40 0.08
C LEU A 80 8.51 -2.47 0.19
N PHE A 81 8.27 -1.16 0.18
CA PHE A 81 9.36 -0.18 0.21
C PHE A 81 10.08 -0.17 1.56
N GLY A 82 9.36 -0.34 2.67
CA GLY A 82 9.95 -0.51 4.00
C GLY A 82 10.84 -1.76 4.08
N ASN A 83 10.40 -2.88 3.49
CA ASN A 83 11.19 -4.10 3.42
C ASN A 83 12.43 -3.96 2.52
N ILE A 84 12.36 -3.19 1.42
CA ILE A 84 13.53 -2.87 0.60
C ILE A 84 14.61 -2.19 1.44
N VAL A 85 14.22 -1.19 2.24
CA VAL A 85 15.17 -0.43 3.06
C VAL A 85 15.75 -1.28 4.19
N ARG A 86 14.93 -1.98 4.98
CA ARG A 86 15.40 -2.69 6.17
C ARG A 86 16.13 -4.01 5.86
N LEU A 87 15.83 -4.66 4.71
CA LEU A 87 16.45 -5.94 4.31
C LEU A 87 17.64 -5.78 3.36
N GLY A 88 18.14 -4.55 3.18
CA GLY A 88 19.36 -4.27 2.44
C GLY A 88 19.27 -4.60 0.94
N GLY A 89 18.10 -4.45 0.32
CA GLY A 89 17.91 -4.69 -1.11
C GLY A 89 17.95 -6.17 -1.53
N LYS A 90 17.94 -7.14 -0.61
CA LYS A 90 17.98 -8.58 -0.90
C LYS A 90 16.64 -9.08 -1.42
N THR A 91 16.43 -9.09 -2.73
CA THR A 91 15.15 -9.34 -3.41
C THR A 91 14.39 -10.55 -2.88
N ARG A 92 15.03 -11.72 -2.72
CA ARG A 92 14.36 -12.93 -2.21
C ARG A 92 13.80 -12.74 -0.80
N LYS A 93 14.56 -12.08 0.09
CA LYS A 93 14.10 -11.79 1.46
C LYS A 93 12.96 -10.78 1.45
N ILE A 94 13.06 -9.74 0.63
CA ILE A 94 12.04 -8.71 0.48
C ILE A 94 10.72 -9.34 0.04
N LEU A 95 10.73 -10.12 -1.03
CA LEU A 95 9.53 -10.78 -1.54
C LEU A 95 8.92 -11.72 -0.51
N ALA A 96 9.73 -12.59 0.12
CA ALA A 96 9.25 -13.53 1.11
C ALA A 96 8.57 -12.84 2.30
N VAL A 97 9.21 -11.81 2.86
CA VAL A 97 8.66 -11.07 4.02
C VAL A 97 7.42 -10.28 3.62
N THR A 98 7.43 -9.60 2.47
CA THR A 98 6.28 -8.81 2.00
C THR A 98 5.09 -9.70 1.69
N ILE A 99 5.29 -10.86 1.05
CA ILE A 99 4.19 -11.80 0.76
C ILE A 99 3.58 -12.34 2.06
N VAL A 100 4.40 -12.78 3.03
CA VAL A 100 3.88 -13.29 4.30
C VAL A 100 3.10 -12.19 5.06
N GLN A 101 3.62 -10.98 5.11
CA GLN A 101 2.92 -9.84 5.72
C GLN A 101 1.62 -9.50 4.99
N ALA A 102 1.59 -9.58 3.66
CA ALA A 102 0.37 -9.35 2.88
C ALA A 102 -0.69 -10.42 3.12
N LEU A 103 -0.27 -11.69 3.19
CA LEU A 103 -1.17 -12.80 3.53
C LEU A 103 -1.73 -12.67 4.95
N GLU A 104 -0.91 -12.27 5.90
CA GLU A 104 -1.36 -12.01 7.26
C GLU A 104 -2.32 -10.83 7.33
N LEU A 105 -2.03 -9.73 6.62
CA LEU A 105 -2.90 -8.58 6.52
C LEU A 105 -4.29 -8.96 5.98
N LEU A 106 -4.32 -9.79 4.91
CA LEU A 106 -5.55 -10.35 4.37
C LEU A 106 -6.26 -11.26 5.39
N ALA A 107 -5.53 -12.13 6.08
CA ALA A 107 -6.11 -13.03 7.07
C ALA A 107 -6.74 -12.24 8.23
N VAL A 108 -6.05 -11.24 8.78
CA VAL A 108 -6.59 -10.39 9.85
C VAL A 108 -7.81 -9.61 9.35
N SER A 109 -7.75 -9.01 8.17
CA SER A 109 -8.89 -8.27 7.60
C SER A 109 -10.10 -9.18 7.35
N TYR A 110 -9.86 -10.41 6.89
CA TYR A 110 -10.90 -11.40 6.68
C TYR A 110 -11.55 -11.86 8.00
N LEU A 111 -10.75 -12.09 9.04
CA LEU A 111 -11.28 -12.43 10.37
C LEU A 111 -12.21 -11.35 10.92
N VAL A 112 -11.88 -10.09 10.68
CA VAL A 112 -12.71 -8.95 11.10
C VAL A 112 -14.04 -8.91 10.34
N ILE A 113 -14.06 -9.27 9.04
CA ILE A 113 -15.28 -9.21 8.23
C ILE A 113 -16.19 -10.43 8.39
N ILE A 114 -15.73 -11.56 8.93
CA ILE A 114 -16.52 -12.80 9.07
C ILE A 114 -17.95 -12.56 9.61
N PRO A 115 -18.16 -11.83 10.73
CA PRO A 115 -19.51 -11.62 11.26
C PRO A 115 -20.47 -10.94 10.27
N PHE A 116 -19.94 -10.12 9.37
CA PHE A 116 -20.71 -9.45 8.35
C PHE A 116 -20.99 -10.39 7.17
N THR A 117 -20.01 -11.08 6.66
CA THR A 117 -20.14 -11.97 5.48
C THR A 117 -21.04 -13.16 5.70
N ILE A 118 -21.23 -13.61 6.95
CA ILE A 118 -22.16 -14.69 7.28
C ILE A 118 -23.63 -14.28 7.05
N GLN A 119 -23.93 -12.97 7.12
CA GLN A 119 -25.30 -12.44 7.05
C GLN A 119 -25.56 -11.57 5.82
N PHE A 120 -24.55 -11.31 5.00
CA PHE A 120 -24.64 -10.41 3.86
C PHE A 120 -24.22 -11.09 2.57
N ASP A 121 -25.14 -11.11 1.60
CA ASP A 121 -24.84 -11.56 0.24
C ASP A 121 -24.21 -10.41 -0.55
N SER A 122 -23.03 -10.67 -1.12
CA SER A 122 -22.29 -9.69 -1.91
C SER A 122 -22.99 -9.44 -3.24
N MET A 123 -23.17 -8.16 -3.59
CA MET A 123 -23.62 -7.77 -4.94
C MET A 123 -22.48 -7.85 -5.98
N VAL A 124 -21.27 -8.16 -5.54
CA VAL A 124 -20.09 -8.25 -6.41
C VAL A 124 -19.88 -9.69 -6.84
N ASP A 125 -19.86 -9.92 -8.15
CA ASP A 125 -19.70 -11.25 -8.78
C ASP A 125 -18.30 -11.46 -9.39
N GLY A 126 -17.33 -10.62 -9.05
CA GLY A 126 -15.95 -10.77 -9.46
C GLY A 126 -15.34 -9.54 -10.13
N VAL A 127 -14.24 -9.79 -10.85
CA VAL A 127 -13.48 -8.75 -11.55
C VAL A 127 -13.43 -9.07 -13.05
N GLY A 128 -13.70 -8.07 -13.87
CA GLY A 128 -13.63 -8.15 -15.33
C GLY A 128 -12.51 -7.28 -15.90
N ILE A 129 -12.11 -7.55 -17.14
CA ILE A 129 -11.20 -6.70 -17.89
C ILE A 129 -11.99 -5.55 -18.51
N ALA A 130 -11.55 -4.31 -18.33
CA ALA A 130 -12.21 -3.14 -18.88
C ALA A 130 -12.25 -3.19 -20.41
N LYS A 131 -13.45 -3.09 -20.97
CA LYS A 131 -13.67 -3.06 -22.42
C LYS A 131 -13.65 -1.65 -22.98
N TYR A 132 -13.97 -0.68 -22.15
CA TYR A 132 -14.02 0.74 -22.47
C TYR A 132 -12.99 1.47 -21.64
N HIS A 133 -12.30 2.41 -22.25
CA HIS A 133 -11.23 3.20 -21.61
C HIS A 133 -11.58 4.67 -21.70
N SER A 134 -11.17 5.43 -20.69
CA SER A 134 -11.29 6.89 -20.73
C SER A 134 -10.41 7.48 -21.82
N TYR A 135 -10.93 8.48 -22.53
CA TYR A 135 -10.09 9.22 -23.46
C TYR A 135 -8.99 9.99 -22.70
N PHE A 136 -7.83 10.10 -23.32
CA PHE A 136 -6.66 10.73 -22.69
C PHE A 136 -6.95 12.15 -22.18
N TYR A 137 -7.73 12.95 -22.90
CA TYR A 137 -8.10 14.30 -22.46
C TYR A 137 -8.96 14.28 -21.18
N GLN A 138 -9.81 13.26 -21.00
CA GLN A 138 -10.63 13.11 -19.77
C GLN A 138 -9.73 12.82 -18.57
N LEU A 139 -8.76 11.93 -18.72
CA LEU A 139 -7.76 11.64 -17.67
C LEU A 139 -6.94 12.87 -17.36
N LEU A 140 -6.55 13.67 -18.36
CA LEU A 140 -5.83 14.93 -18.15
C LEU A 140 -6.66 15.96 -17.38
N VAL A 141 -7.94 16.12 -17.71
CA VAL A 141 -8.82 17.08 -17.03
C VAL A 141 -9.04 16.69 -15.57
N LEU A 142 -9.27 15.40 -15.30
CA LEU A 142 -9.56 14.91 -13.95
C LEU A 142 -8.30 14.79 -13.08
N TRP A 143 -7.22 14.23 -13.64
CA TRP A 143 -6.06 13.79 -12.88
C TRP A 143 -4.75 14.45 -13.28
N GLY A 144 -4.74 15.28 -14.33
CA GLY A 144 -3.51 15.86 -14.89
C GLY A 144 -2.71 16.66 -13.86
N ILE A 145 -3.35 17.52 -13.07
CA ILE A 145 -2.66 18.32 -12.05
C ILE A 145 -2.09 17.42 -10.93
N PRO A 146 -2.87 16.52 -10.26
CA PRO A 146 -2.32 15.62 -9.26
C PRO A 146 -1.16 14.76 -9.79
N VAL A 147 -1.28 14.19 -10.98
CA VAL A 147 -0.23 13.37 -11.60
C VAL A 147 1.02 14.21 -11.89
N LEU A 148 0.85 15.41 -12.43
CA LEU A 148 1.97 16.34 -12.67
C LEU A 148 2.72 16.67 -11.37
N LEU A 149 2.01 16.96 -10.27
CA LEU A 149 2.63 17.24 -8.98
C LEU A 149 3.44 16.04 -8.47
N VAL A 150 2.89 14.83 -8.57
CA VAL A 150 3.63 13.61 -8.21
C VAL A 150 4.87 13.44 -9.09
N LEU A 151 4.77 13.62 -10.40
CA LEU A 151 5.90 13.51 -11.33
C LEU A 151 7.00 14.54 -11.01
N VAL A 152 6.64 15.79 -10.78
CA VAL A 152 7.60 16.86 -10.41
C VAL A 152 8.30 16.49 -9.10
N PHE A 153 7.55 16.03 -8.09
CA PHE A 153 8.11 15.59 -6.82
C PHE A 153 9.09 14.41 -7.01
N VAL A 154 8.69 13.37 -7.74
CA VAL A 154 9.52 12.17 -8.01
C VAL A 154 10.80 12.57 -8.74
N ILE A 155 10.70 13.38 -9.80
CA ILE A 155 11.87 13.83 -10.58
C ILE A 155 12.81 14.65 -9.71
N SER A 156 12.28 15.57 -8.90
CA SER A 156 13.08 16.41 -8.01
C SER A 156 13.81 15.59 -6.95
N LEU A 157 13.10 14.67 -6.31
CA LEU A 157 13.66 13.76 -5.32
C LEU A 157 14.76 12.85 -5.93
N LEU A 158 14.48 12.26 -7.10
CA LEU A 158 15.47 11.44 -7.79
C LEU A 158 16.72 12.22 -8.17
N ARG A 159 16.57 13.45 -8.70
CA ARG A 159 17.71 14.32 -9.05
C ARG A 159 18.56 14.65 -7.84
N GLU A 160 17.93 14.93 -6.69
CA GLU A 160 18.63 15.20 -5.45
C GLU A 160 19.38 13.98 -4.95
N LYS A 161 18.70 12.84 -4.82
CA LYS A 161 19.27 11.62 -4.23
C LYS A 161 20.31 10.95 -5.14
N LEU A 162 20.16 11.02 -6.47
CA LEU A 162 21.18 10.55 -7.42
C LEU A 162 22.51 11.28 -7.32
N LYS A 163 22.52 12.54 -6.82
CA LYS A 163 23.76 13.27 -6.55
C LYS A 163 24.42 12.88 -5.22
N GLN A 164 23.63 12.36 -4.26
CA GLN A 164 24.08 12.02 -2.92
C GLN A 164 24.60 10.60 -2.79
N VAL A 165 24.19 9.70 -3.71
CA VAL A 165 24.48 8.26 -3.60
C VAL A 165 25.56 7.85 -4.59
N GLU A 166 26.61 7.18 -4.09
CA GLU A 166 27.69 6.65 -4.89
C GLU A 166 27.24 5.46 -5.76
N HIS A 167 26.49 4.52 -5.17
CA HIS A 167 25.91 3.38 -5.88
C HIS A 167 24.44 3.64 -6.23
N LYS A 168 24.12 3.77 -7.52
CA LYS A 168 22.78 4.07 -8.04
C LYS A 168 21.86 2.83 -8.06
N SER A 169 21.61 2.25 -6.90
CA SER A 169 20.64 1.16 -6.74
C SER A 169 19.33 1.68 -6.12
N LEU A 170 18.23 0.99 -6.37
CA LEU A 170 16.92 1.31 -5.76
C LEU A 170 17.03 1.34 -4.22
N TYR A 171 17.73 0.36 -3.65
CA TYR A 171 17.97 0.29 -2.21
C TYR A 171 18.72 1.53 -1.70
N SER A 172 19.84 1.92 -2.33
CA SER A 172 20.67 3.04 -1.86
C SER A 172 19.92 4.37 -1.97
N LEU A 173 19.14 4.58 -3.03
CA LEU A 173 18.30 5.77 -3.18
C LEU A 173 17.24 5.86 -2.07
N MET A 174 16.54 4.76 -1.79
CA MET A 174 15.53 4.73 -0.72
C MET A 174 16.13 4.83 0.68
N ALA A 175 17.28 4.22 0.90
CA ALA A 175 17.99 4.32 2.17
C ALA A 175 18.46 5.75 2.46
N ALA A 176 18.85 6.49 1.43
CA ALA A 176 19.25 7.90 1.51
C ALA A 176 18.08 8.89 1.60
N THR A 177 16.85 8.46 1.25
CA THR A 177 15.67 9.33 1.28
C THR A 177 15.09 9.39 2.69
N ASP A 178 14.73 10.57 3.19
CA ASP A 178 14.11 10.75 4.50
C ASP A 178 12.71 10.11 4.57
N VAL A 179 12.24 9.82 5.80
CA VAL A 179 10.97 9.12 5.98
C VAL A 179 9.78 9.87 5.39
N PRO A 180 9.63 11.21 5.59
CA PRO A 180 8.54 11.96 4.98
C PRO A 180 8.53 11.86 3.46
N ASP A 181 9.69 12.07 2.84
CA ASP A 181 9.84 12.04 1.38
C ASP A 181 9.59 10.63 0.82
N LEU A 182 10.11 9.60 1.50
CA LEU A 182 9.87 8.22 1.12
C LEU A 182 8.39 7.85 1.23
N PHE A 183 7.72 8.30 2.27
CA PHE A 183 6.29 8.05 2.46
C PHE A 183 5.44 8.79 1.42
N ALA A 184 5.76 10.07 1.14
CA ALA A 184 5.12 10.84 0.08
C ALA A 184 5.33 10.22 -1.31
N LEU A 185 6.55 9.72 -1.58
CA LEU A 185 6.86 8.99 -2.82
C LEU A 185 5.96 7.76 -2.97
N ILE A 186 5.86 6.93 -1.93
CA ILE A 186 5.07 5.69 -1.96
C ILE A 186 3.59 6.00 -2.16
N THR A 187 3.04 6.91 -1.36
CA THR A 187 1.62 7.27 -1.45
C THR A 187 1.28 7.93 -2.80
N GLY A 188 2.16 8.77 -3.32
CA GLY A 188 2.01 9.37 -4.66
C GLY A 188 2.04 8.34 -5.78
N LEU A 189 2.98 7.40 -5.75
CA LEU A 189 3.04 6.30 -6.73
C LEU A 189 1.82 5.38 -6.65
N CYS A 190 1.37 5.04 -5.43
CA CYS A 190 0.14 4.29 -5.23
C CYS A 190 -1.08 5.03 -5.79
N ALA A 191 -1.18 6.35 -5.56
CA ALA A 191 -2.28 7.16 -6.08
C ALA A 191 -2.31 7.15 -7.62
N VAL A 192 -1.16 7.32 -8.29
CA VAL A 192 -1.07 7.20 -9.76
C VAL A 192 -1.46 5.80 -10.24
N GLY A 193 -0.98 4.75 -9.55
CA GLY A 193 -1.36 3.36 -9.87
C GLY A 193 -2.86 3.13 -9.75
N LEU A 194 -3.49 3.67 -8.70
CA LEU A 194 -4.93 3.54 -8.45
C LEU A 194 -5.78 4.29 -9.49
N ILE A 195 -5.27 5.35 -10.11
CA ILE A 195 -5.93 6.02 -11.24
C ILE A 195 -5.92 5.10 -12.48
N LEU A 196 -4.87 4.32 -12.68
CA LEU A 196 -4.72 3.44 -13.84
C LEU A 196 -5.46 2.10 -13.71
N ILE A 197 -5.68 1.61 -12.48
CA ILE A 197 -6.34 0.32 -12.25
C ILE A 197 -7.73 0.24 -12.89
N PRO A 198 -8.64 1.23 -12.74
CA PRO A 198 -9.97 1.19 -13.35
C PRO A 198 -9.95 1.20 -14.89
N GLU A 199 -8.86 1.67 -15.50
CA GLU A 199 -8.67 1.59 -16.94
C GLU A 199 -8.34 0.16 -17.44
N LEU A 200 -7.91 -0.72 -16.53
CA LEU A 200 -7.52 -2.09 -16.85
C LEU A 200 -8.58 -3.11 -16.43
N VAL A 201 -9.18 -2.89 -15.26
CA VAL A 201 -10.11 -3.82 -14.64
C VAL A 201 -11.31 -3.10 -14.05
N TYR A 202 -12.45 -3.77 -14.03
CA TYR A 202 -13.65 -3.30 -13.35
C TYR A 202 -14.24 -4.41 -12.48
N VAL A 203 -15.05 -4.00 -11.50
CA VAL A 203 -15.78 -4.94 -10.65
C VAL A 203 -17.12 -5.24 -11.28
N ARG A 204 -17.42 -6.54 -11.48
CA ARG A 204 -18.73 -6.99 -11.93
C ARG A 204 -19.70 -6.93 -10.77
N ASP A 205 -20.88 -6.42 -11.04
CA ASP A 205 -22.00 -6.46 -10.12
C ASP A 205 -23.17 -7.25 -10.72
N ILE A 206 -24.21 -7.45 -9.92
CA ILE A 206 -25.40 -8.21 -10.30
C ILE A 206 -26.25 -7.54 -11.41
N TYR A 207 -25.89 -6.35 -11.86
CA TYR A 207 -26.63 -5.59 -12.89
C TYR A 207 -26.00 -5.69 -14.28
N GLU A 208 -24.94 -6.50 -14.46
CA GLU A 208 -24.31 -6.75 -15.77
C GLU A 208 -24.81 -8.04 -16.48
#